data_74fc1bbd5f79d363e7f866cfb45e6297
#
_entry.id   74fc1bbd5f79d363e7f866cfb45e6297
#
_cell.length_a   1.000
_cell.length_b   1.000
_cell.length_c   1.000
_cell.angle_alpha   90.00
_cell.angle_beta   90.00
_cell.angle_gamma   90.00
#
_symmetry.space_group_name_H-M   'P 1'
#
loop_
_entity.id
_entity.type
_entity.pdbx_description
1 polymer ?
#
loop_
_entity_poly.entity_id
_entity_poly.type
_entity_poly.pdbx_seq_one_letter_code
_entity_poly.pdbx_strand_id
1 'polypeptide(L)'
;AVKRYWRYLVARYGAYPVVWCMCGEGIMPYYLSETREADAAQQKSGWTEVMAYVRSIDPYANLISIHPNLKGRQQVEDPSLMDFEMLQAAHRDIGSVARSIEQVTEAVGAEPVMPVIEAEVNFEGILGRSWQNVQRLNFYHAVMRGTAGHNYGANGIWQMSTVEEPYGRSPHGRSWGEIPWQEAAQLPGSRQVGLGGQFIRRFPWWELEPRPDWIRCEPDWTWDWPADVVIYGPVCVGIPRQLRIVYMPMVWTPGTIVAIEPDVSYTAYWFDPCTGKDIDIGPVEVSDAGEWTPPLPGECHDWLLVLTSTETAS
;
A
#
# COMPACT_ATOMS: atom_id res chain seq x y z
N ALA A 1 -0.23 9.67 -32.72
CA ALA A 1 0.71 8.56 -32.52
C ALA A 1 0.22 7.63 -31.40
N VAL A 2 -0.10 8.15 -30.16
CA VAL A 2 -0.44 7.38 -28.97
C VAL A 2 -1.69 6.50 -29.16
N LYS A 3 -2.79 7.04 -29.70
CA LYS A 3 -4.01 6.24 -29.99
C LYS A 3 -3.74 5.07 -30.97
N ARG A 4 -2.85 5.24 -31.96
CA ARG A 4 -2.47 4.15 -32.86
C ARG A 4 -1.72 3.05 -32.12
N TYR A 5 -0.84 3.41 -31.22
CA TYR A 5 -0.11 2.48 -30.37
C TYR A 5 -1.07 1.68 -29.47
N TRP A 6 -1.97 2.35 -28.76
CA TRP A 6 -2.96 1.70 -27.92
C TRP A 6 -3.92 0.80 -28.71
N ARG A 7 -4.34 1.20 -29.89
CA ARG A 7 -5.16 0.34 -30.76
C ARG A 7 -4.43 -0.98 -31.10
N TYR A 8 -3.11 -0.89 -31.34
CA TYR A 8 -2.30 -2.09 -31.60
C TYR A 8 -2.20 -2.98 -30.36
N LEU A 9 -1.98 -2.41 -29.16
CA LEU A 9 -1.91 -3.16 -27.93
C LEU A 9 -3.24 -3.86 -27.61
N VAL A 10 -4.36 -3.14 -27.68
CA VAL A 10 -5.69 -3.72 -27.45
C VAL A 10 -5.98 -4.84 -28.44
N ALA A 11 -5.72 -4.64 -29.73
CA ALA A 11 -5.94 -5.68 -30.74
C ALA A 11 -5.08 -6.93 -30.52
N ARG A 12 -3.88 -6.77 -29.95
CA ARG A 12 -2.93 -7.88 -29.75
C ARG A 12 -3.13 -8.60 -28.42
N TYR A 13 -3.46 -7.87 -27.38
CA TYR A 13 -3.42 -8.39 -26.01
C TYR A 13 -4.77 -8.33 -25.27
N GLY A 14 -5.77 -7.66 -25.81
CA GLY A 14 -7.05 -7.46 -25.11
C GLY A 14 -7.79 -8.75 -24.75
N ALA A 15 -7.56 -9.84 -25.49
CA ALA A 15 -8.17 -11.15 -25.18
C ALA A 15 -7.49 -11.89 -24.01
N TYR A 16 -6.37 -11.38 -23.51
CA TYR A 16 -5.72 -11.93 -22.32
C TYR A 16 -6.24 -11.23 -21.05
N PRO A 17 -6.05 -11.83 -19.85
CA PRO A 17 -6.39 -11.18 -18.60
C PRO A 17 -5.38 -10.05 -18.29
N VAL A 18 -5.56 -8.92 -18.93
CA VAL A 18 -4.70 -7.74 -18.82
C VAL A 18 -5.39 -6.61 -18.07
N VAL A 19 -4.56 -5.73 -17.49
CA VAL A 19 -4.98 -4.44 -16.97
C VAL A 19 -4.25 -3.37 -17.77
N TRP A 20 -4.96 -2.37 -18.25
CA TRP A 20 -4.38 -1.28 -19.02
C TRP A 20 -3.90 -0.17 -18.10
N CYS A 21 -2.59 0.00 -17.96
CA CYS A 21 -2.00 1.19 -17.36
C CYS A 21 -1.59 2.15 -18.48
N MET A 22 -2.24 3.32 -18.55
CA MET A 22 -2.11 4.22 -19.70
C MET A 22 -0.69 4.74 -19.92
N CYS A 23 0.05 4.99 -18.84
CA CYS A 23 1.46 5.39 -18.86
C CYS A 23 2.10 5.22 -17.50
N GLY A 24 3.40 5.38 -17.39
CA GLY A 24 4.12 5.67 -16.16
C GLY A 24 4.21 7.18 -15.94
N GLU A 25 3.80 7.67 -14.77
CA GLU A 25 3.79 9.08 -14.38
C GLU A 25 3.18 10.01 -15.44
N GLY A 26 1.86 10.02 -15.55
CA GLY A 26 1.09 10.62 -16.65
C GLY A 26 1.41 12.08 -16.97
N ILE A 27 1.77 12.88 -15.96
CA ILE A 27 2.15 14.29 -16.11
C ILE A 27 3.66 14.43 -15.88
N MET A 28 4.46 13.99 -16.85
CA MET A 28 5.92 14.00 -16.85
C MET A 28 6.46 14.46 -18.21
N PRO A 29 7.58 15.11 -18.31
CA PRO A 29 8.40 15.76 -17.27
C PRO A 29 8.16 17.27 -17.20
N TYR A 30 6.98 17.67 -16.71
CA TYR A 30 6.60 19.09 -16.61
C TYR A 30 7.68 19.95 -15.89
N TYR A 31 8.47 19.36 -14.99
CA TYR A 31 9.54 20.05 -14.27
C TYR A 31 10.75 20.43 -15.16
N LEU A 32 10.84 19.88 -16.37
CA LEU A 32 11.85 20.24 -17.37
C LEU A 32 11.33 21.27 -18.39
N SER A 33 10.04 21.62 -18.33
CA SER A 33 9.41 22.56 -19.25
C SER A 33 9.48 23.99 -18.76
N GLU A 34 9.62 24.92 -19.69
CA GLU A 34 9.48 26.36 -19.46
C GLU A 34 8.00 26.77 -19.35
N THR A 35 7.07 25.97 -19.90
CA THR A 35 5.62 26.19 -19.93
C THR A 35 4.88 25.14 -19.10
N ARG A 36 5.32 24.87 -17.88
CA ARG A 36 4.91 23.75 -17.02
C ARG A 36 3.40 23.56 -16.88
N GLU A 37 2.68 24.65 -16.62
CA GLU A 37 1.23 24.59 -16.38
C GLU A 37 0.49 24.22 -17.69
N ALA A 38 0.87 24.81 -18.80
CA ALA A 38 0.27 24.53 -20.10
C ALA A 38 0.56 23.08 -20.54
N ASP A 39 1.78 22.61 -20.34
CA ASP A 39 2.17 21.24 -20.67
C ASP A 39 1.46 20.22 -19.77
N ALA A 40 1.34 20.49 -18.48
CA ALA A 40 0.59 19.64 -17.55
C ALA A 40 -0.89 19.55 -17.94
N ALA A 41 -1.52 20.69 -18.28
CA ALA A 41 -2.90 20.71 -18.75
C ALA A 41 -3.08 19.94 -20.05
N GLN A 42 -2.17 20.11 -21.01
CA GLN A 42 -2.18 19.37 -22.28
C GLN A 42 -2.01 17.87 -22.07
N GLN A 43 -1.10 17.44 -21.19
CA GLN A 43 -0.90 16.03 -20.86
C GLN A 43 -2.14 15.43 -20.19
N LYS A 44 -2.73 16.13 -19.24
CA LYS A 44 -3.95 15.72 -18.56
C LYS A 44 -5.12 15.51 -19.52
N SER A 45 -5.38 16.49 -20.38
CA SER A 45 -6.41 16.41 -21.42
C SER A 45 -6.10 15.27 -22.40
N GLY A 46 -4.84 15.15 -22.83
CA GLY A 46 -4.38 14.11 -23.74
C GLY A 46 -4.58 12.69 -23.20
N TRP A 47 -4.27 12.46 -21.92
CA TRP A 47 -4.49 11.16 -21.28
C TRP A 47 -5.98 10.85 -21.11
N THR A 48 -6.81 11.83 -20.79
CA THR A 48 -8.27 11.68 -20.79
C THR A 48 -8.79 11.22 -22.15
N GLU A 49 -8.35 11.87 -23.21
CA GLU A 49 -8.72 11.52 -24.59
C GLU A 49 -8.25 10.11 -25.00
N VAL A 50 -7.03 9.72 -24.60
CA VAL A 50 -6.47 8.38 -24.87
C VAL A 50 -7.23 7.32 -24.10
N MET A 51 -7.54 7.55 -22.82
CA MET A 51 -8.28 6.62 -21.97
C MET A 51 -9.70 6.37 -22.51
N ALA A 52 -10.43 7.44 -22.84
CA ALA A 52 -11.74 7.33 -23.47
C ALA A 52 -11.70 6.56 -24.80
N TYR A 53 -10.65 6.78 -25.59
CA TYR A 53 -10.43 6.03 -26.83
C TYR A 53 -10.19 4.54 -26.56
N VAL A 54 -9.36 4.17 -25.60
CA VAL A 54 -9.10 2.76 -25.24
C VAL A 54 -10.40 2.09 -24.77
N ARG A 55 -11.18 2.75 -23.92
CA ARG A 55 -12.53 2.28 -23.54
C ARG A 55 -13.41 1.98 -24.75
N SER A 56 -13.38 2.82 -25.77
CA SER A 56 -14.24 2.68 -26.94
C SER A 56 -13.85 1.55 -27.89
N ILE A 57 -12.60 1.07 -27.81
CA ILE A 57 -12.07 0.07 -28.76
C ILE A 57 -11.75 -1.28 -28.11
N ASP A 58 -11.77 -1.38 -26.77
CA ASP A 58 -11.55 -2.65 -26.07
C ASP A 58 -12.86 -3.42 -25.93
N PRO A 59 -13.04 -4.53 -26.67
CA PRO A 59 -14.29 -5.29 -26.65
C PRO A 59 -14.41 -6.18 -25.40
N TYR A 60 -13.36 -6.31 -24.61
CA TYR A 60 -13.31 -7.17 -23.42
C TYR A 60 -13.54 -6.39 -22.12
N ALA A 61 -13.61 -5.06 -22.20
CA ALA A 61 -13.79 -4.16 -21.06
C ALA A 61 -12.75 -4.41 -19.94
N ASN A 62 -11.49 -4.62 -20.35
CA ASN A 62 -10.41 -4.80 -19.38
C ASN A 62 -10.26 -3.55 -18.51
N LEU A 63 -9.83 -3.76 -17.27
CA LEU A 63 -9.64 -2.69 -16.30
C LEU A 63 -8.60 -1.66 -16.78
N ILE A 64 -8.89 -0.38 -16.57
CA ILE A 64 -8.04 0.74 -16.98
C ILE A 64 -7.67 1.59 -15.77
N SER A 65 -6.39 1.96 -15.68
CA SER A 65 -5.89 2.98 -14.76
C SER A 65 -4.74 3.75 -15.39
N ILE A 66 -4.15 4.66 -14.64
CA ILE A 66 -3.00 5.46 -15.05
C ILE A 66 -2.05 5.60 -13.87
N HIS A 67 -0.76 5.31 -14.10
CA HIS A 67 0.26 5.50 -13.06
C HIS A 67 0.60 6.98 -12.90
N PRO A 68 0.49 7.56 -11.71
CA PRO A 68 0.69 8.98 -11.46
C PRO A 68 2.10 9.31 -10.98
N ASN A 69 2.36 10.61 -10.85
CA ASN A 69 3.41 11.11 -9.98
C ASN A 69 2.92 11.47 -8.55
N LEU A 70 1.65 11.27 -8.23
CA LEU A 70 1.03 11.34 -6.90
C LEU A 70 -0.26 10.50 -6.87
N LYS A 71 -1.33 10.95 -7.54
CA LYS A 71 -2.65 10.30 -7.56
C LYS A 71 -3.13 10.12 -8.98
N GLY A 72 -3.63 8.93 -9.31
CA GLY A 72 -4.12 8.58 -10.63
C GLY A 72 -5.22 9.51 -11.12
N ARG A 73 -6.22 9.79 -10.26
CA ARG A 73 -7.33 10.68 -10.62
C ARG A 73 -6.91 12.12 -10.94
N GLN A 74 -5.73 12.55 -10.54
CA GLN A 74 -5.19 13.88 -10.90
C GLN A 74 -4.59 13.92 -12.31
N GLN A 75 -4.34 12.75 -12.91
CA GLN A 75 -3.70 12.64 -14.23
C GLN A 75 -4.69 12.76 -15.39
N VAL A 76 -5.99 12.77 -15.10
CA VAL A 76 -7.08 12.85 -16.08
C VAL A 76 -8.09 13.92 -15.66
N GLU A 77 -8.85 14.43 -16.64
CA GLU A 77 -9.94 15.39 -16.40
C GLU A 77 -11.22 14.68 -15.90
N ASP A 78 -11.42 13.44 -16.33
CA ASP A 78 -12.58 12.62 -15.98
C ASP A 78 -12.13 11.30 -15.30
N PRO A 79 -12.09 11.26 -13.94
CA PRO A 79 -11.72 10.05 -13.20
C PRO A 79 -12.71 8.88 -13.36
N SER A 80 -13.94 9.11 -13.86
CA SER A 80 -14.90 8.03 -14.10
C SER A 80 -14.49 7.09 -15.22
N LEU A 81 -13.48 7.45 -16.00
CA LEU A 81 -12.86 6.60 -17.00
C LEU A 81 -11.93 5.53 -16.41
N MET A 82 -11.57 5.66 -15.12
CA MET A 82 -10.71 4.71 -14.41
C MET A 82 -11.54 3.64 -13.71
N ASP A 83 -11.00 2.43 -13.58
CA ASP A 83 -11.62 1.35 -12.78
C ASP A 83 -11.00 1.24 -11.39
N PHE A 84 -9.77 1.71 -11.22
CA PHE A 84 -9.08 1.76 -9.93
C PHE A 84 -8.07 2.90 -9.92
N GLU A 85 -7.79 3.41 -8.74
CA GLU A 85 -6.80 4.46 -8.54
C GLU A 85 -5.43 3.89 -8.21
N MET A 86 -4.40 4.42 -8.88
CA MET A 86 -3.01 4.17 -8.54
C MET A 86 -2.45 5.36 -7.78
N LEU A 87 -1.69 5.09 -6.71
CA LEU A 87 -0.99 6.09 -5.91
C LEU A 87 0.51 5.91 -6.03
N GLN A 88 1.25 7.02 -5.95
CA GLN A 88 2.70 7.04 -5.83
C GLN A 88 3.08 7.90 -4.62
N ALA A 89 3.71 7.28 -3.61
CA ALA A 89 4.25 8.00 -2.48
C ALA A 89 5.59 8.69 -2.84
N ALA A 90 6.11 9.49 -1.95
CA ALA A 90 7.43 10.11 -2.15
C ALA A 90 8.57 9.13 -1.81
N HIS A 91 9.76 9.37 -2.36
CA HIS A 91 10.97 8.59 -2.07
C HIS A 91 11.80 9.26 -0.95
N ARG A 92 11.27 9.31 0.27
CA ARG A 92 11.81 10.07 1.42
C ARG A 92 12.01 9.23 2.68
N ASP A 93 12.35 7.95 2.53
CA ASP A 93 12.50 7.03 3.65
C ASP A 93 11.21 6.96 4.49
N ILE A 94 11.30 6.97 5.82
CA ILE A 94 10.14 6.91 6.72
C ILE A 94 9.11 8.04 6.46
N GLY A 95 9.55 9.20 6.00
CA GLY A 95 8.66 10.29 5.60
C GLY A 95 7.75 9.96 4.41
N SER A 96 8.06 8.91 3.64
CA SER A 96 7.19 8.41 2.58
C SER A 96 6.01 7.62 3.14
N VAL A 97 6.16 6.96 4.29
CA VAL A 97 5.06 6.25 4.98
C VAL A 97 3.97 7.24 5.38
N ALA A 98 4.36 8.37 6.00
CA ALA A 98 3.43 9.43 6.35
C ALA A 98 2.66 9.94 5.13
N ARG A 99 3.37 10.15 4.02
CA ARG A 99 2.77 10.58 2.76
C ARG A 99 1.82 9.55 2.16
N SER A 100 2.18 8.28 2.23
CA SER A 100 1.33 7.16 1.80
C SER A 100 0.04 7.12 2.62
N ILE A 101 0.13 7.24 3.97
CA ILE A 101 -1.04 7.28 4.86
C ILE A 101 -2.01 8.39 4.45
N GLU A 102 -1.50 9.62 4.23
CA GLU A 102 -2.32 10.76 3.78
C GLU A 102 -3.02 10.46 2.45
N GLN A 103 -2.27 10.00 1.45
CA GLN A 103 -2.80 9.74 0.11
C GLN A 103 -3.82 8.60 0.11
N VAL A 104 -3.55 7.50 0.82
CA VAL A 104 -4.47 6.37 0.93
C VAL A 104 -5.76 6.79 1.62
N THR A 105 -5.67 7.49 2.76
CA THR A 105 -6.84 7.95 3.51
C THR A 105 -7.74 8.85 2.66
N GLU A 106 -7.13 9.76 1.91
CA GLU A 106 -7.87 10.65 1.01
C GLU A 106 -8.47 9.89 -0.19
N ALA A 107 -7.71 8.96 -0.79
CA ALA A 107 -8.13 8.27 -2.00
C ALA A 107 -9.26 7.26 -1.75
N VAL A 108 -9.22 6.54 -0.62
CA VAL A 108 -10.26 5.56 -0.25
C VAL A 108 -11.60 6.23 0.00
N GLY A 109 -11.61 7.47 0.53
CA GLY A 109 -12.83 8.24 0.76
C GLY A 109 -13.29 9.12 -0.42
N ALA A 110 -12.58 9.12 -1.56
CA ALA A 110 -12.83 10.06 -2.65
C ALA A 110 -13.82 9.54 -3.69
N GLU A 111 -14.59 10.47 -4.28
CA GLU A 111 -15.51 10.17 -5.39
C GLU A 111 -14.85 10.39 -6.77
N PRO A 112 -15.16 9.56 -7.78
CA PRO A 112 -15.97 8.34 -7.70
C PRO A 112 -15.26 7.25 -6.86
N VAL A 113 -16.05 6.47 -6.09
CA VAL A 113 -15.49 5.35 -5.30
C VAL A 113 -14.93 4.29 -6.24
N MET A 114 -13.68 3.91 -6.01
CA MET A 114 -13.00 2.86 -6.77
C MET A 114 -11.94 2.18 -5.92
N PRO A 115 -11.52 0.95 -6.25
CA PRO A 115 -10.38 0.31 -5.59
C PRO A 115 -9.13 1.19 -5.68
N VAL A 116 -8.35 1.24 -4.61
CA VAL A 116 -7.11 2.00 -4.51
C VAL A 116 -5.92 1.05 -4.42
N ILE A 117 -4.89 1.29 -5.21
CA ILE A 117 -3.63 0.53 -5.19
C ILE A 117 -2.48 1.48 -4.87
N GLU A 118 -1.71 1.16 -3.86
CA GLU A 118 -0.40 1.78 -3.65
C GLU A 118 0.56 1.22 -4.71
N ALA A 119 0.68 1.93 -5.83
CA ALA A 119 1.31 1.43 -7.05
C ALA A 119 2.82 1.69 -7.10
N GLU A 120 3.28 2.73 -6.42
CA GLU A 120 4.70 3.00 -6.27
C GLU A 120 4.99 3.57 -4.89
N VAL A 121 5.64 2.75 -4.08
CA VAL A 121 6.13 3.14 -2.77
C VAL A 121 7.60 3.54 -2.82
N ASN A 122 8.09 3.95 -1.69
CA ASN A 122 9.48 4.22 -1.44
C ASN A 122 10.34 2.95 -1.66
N PHE A 123 11.17 2.93 -2.68
CA PHE A 123 11.94 1.72 -3.06
C PHE A 123 12.92 1.31 -1.97
N GLU A 124 13.04 0.01 -1.68
CA GLU A 124 14.03 -0.49 -0.74
C GLU A 124 15.44 -0.18 -1.21
N GLY A 125 16.28 0.35 -0.30
CA GLY A 125 17.65 0.73 -0.58
C GLY A 125 17.82 2.08 -1.30
N ILE A 126 16.75 2.78 -1.64
CA ILE A 126 16.85 4.09 -2.31
C ILE A 126 17.61 5.09 -1.44
N LEU A 127 18.59 5.78 -2.02
CA LEU A 127 19.46 6.73 -1.32
C LEU A 127 20.19 6.10 -0.09
N GLY A 128 20.39 4.77 -0.08
CA GLY A 128 20.97 4.04 1.05
C GLY A 128 20.05 3.98 2.28
N ARG A 129 18.73 4.04 2.09
CA ARG A 129 17.68 4.10 3.12
C ARG A 129 16.49 3.22 2.72
N SER A 130 15.39 3.35 3.45
CA SER A 130 14.13 2.64 3.15
C SER A 130 14.26 1.13 3.17
N TRP A 131 14.93 0.62 4.18
CA TRP A 131 15.15 -0.81 4.32
C TRP A 131 13.84 -1.56 4.62
N GLN A 132 13.91 -2.85 4.78
CA GLN A 132 12.78 -3.76 4.92
C GLN A 132 11.73 -3.34 5.97
N ASN A 133 12.15 -2.68 7.05
CA ASN A 133 11.22 -2.17 8.07
C ASN A 133 10.30 -1.08 7.51
N VAL A 134 10.83 -0.17 6.68
CA VAL A 134 10.04 0.87 6.01
C VAL A 134 9.11 0.26 4.98
N GLN A 135 9.52 -0.81 4.28
CA GLN A 135 8.69 -1.55 3.34
C GLN A 135 7.48 -2.19 4.03
N ARG A 136 7.68 -2.81 5.21
CA ARG A 136 6.57 -3.36 6.01
C ARG A 136 5.62 -2.27 6.50
N LEU A 137 6.16 -1.14 7.00
CA LEU A 137 5.35 0.01 7.41
C LEU A 137 4.45 0.48 6.26
N ASN A 138 5.01 0.71 5.07
CA ASN A 138 4.24 1.10 3.89
C ASN A 138 3.13 0.08 3.59
N PHE A 139 3.47 -1.20 3.54
CA PHE A 139 2.54 -2.27 3.21
C PHE A 139 1.35 -2.33 4.19
N TYR A 140 1.63 -2.48 5.49
CA TYR A 140 0.56 -2.67 6.47
C TYR A 140 -0.27 -1.41 6.68
N HIS A 141 0.35 -0.23 6.68
CA HIS A 141 -0.42 1.02 6.73
C HIS A 141 -1.34 1.21 5.52
N ALA A 142 -0.89 0.85 4.32
CA ALA A 142 -1.73 0.96 3.13
C ALA A 142 -2.87 -0.06 3.15
N VAL A 143 -2.55 -1.35 3.29
CA VAL A 143 -3.54 -2.42 3.19
C VAL A 143 -4.58 -2.35 4.30
N MET A 144 -4.17 -2.06 5.54
CA MET A 144 -5.09 -1.95 6.68
C MET A 144 -5.86 -0.61 6.72
N ARG A 145 -5.63 0.29 5.76
CA ARG A 145 -6.46 1.49 5.53
C ARG A 145 -7.39 1.34 4.32
N GLY A 146 -7.47 0.14 3.74
CA GLY A 146 -8.45 -0.19 2.72
C GLY A 146 -7.94 -0.15 1.29
N THR A 147 -6.61 -0.20 1.05
CA THR A 147 -6.14 -0.41 -0.32
C THR A 147 -6.42 -1.83 -0.79
N ALA A 148 -6.77 -1.97 -2.06
CA ALA A 148 -6.99 -3.24 -2.73
C ALA A 148 -5.68 -3.93 -3.15
N GLY A 149 -4.55 -3.24 -3.06
CA GLY A 149 -3.25 -3.78 -3.43
C GLY A 149 -2.09 -2.85 -3.09
N HIS A 150 -0.89 -3.43 -3.17
CA HIS A 150 0.37 -2.75 -2.87
C HIS A 150 1.48 -3.30 -3.75
N ASN A 151 2.32 -2.43 -4.28
CA ASN A 151 3.49 -2.80 -5.05
C ASN A 151 4.76 -2.55 -4.23
N TYR A 152 5.69 -3.48 -4.33
CA TYR A 152 7.04 -3.36 -3.81
C TYR A 152 8.02 -3.00 -4.94
N GLY A 153 9.02 -2.19 -4.63
CA GLY A 153 10.13 -1.89 -5.51
C GLY A 153 11.46 -1.89 -4.76
N ALA A 154 12.56 -2.22 -5.46
CA ALA A 154 13.92 -2.10 -4.94
C ALA A 154 14.76 -1.21 -5.85
N ASN A 155 15.56 -0.34 -5.22
CA ASN A 155 16.51 0.50 -5.93
C ASN A 155 17.59 -0.38 -6.57
N GLY A 156 17.93 -0.10 -7.82
CA GLY A 156 18.83 -0.91 -8.63
C GLY A 156 18.13 -1.82 -9.64
N ILE A 157 16.92 -2.33 -9.31
CA ILE A 157 16.16 -3.18 -10.26
C ILE A 157 15.56 -2.35 -11.39
N TRP A 158 14.81 -1.31 -11.09
CA TRP A 158 14.17 -0.50 -12.14
C TRP A 158 15.20 0.25 -13.01
N GLN A 159 16.35 0.59 -12.42
CA GLN A 159 17.44 1.22 -13.15
C GLN A 159 18.27 0.24 -13.96
N MET A 160 18.14 -1.08 -13.72
CA MET A 160 19.06 -2.10 -14.29
C MET A 160 20.52 -1.81 -13.98
N SER A 161 20.79 -1.26 -12.78
CA SER A 161 22.13 -0.87 -12.34
C SER A 161 23.03 -2.09 -12.22
N THR A 162 24.25 -2.00 -12.73
CA THR A 162 25.30 -3.02 -12.55
C THR A 162 26.54 -2.40 -11.90
N VAL A 163 27.50 -3.24 -11.48
CA VAL A 163 28.78 -2.76 -10.94
C VAL A 163 29.58 -2.02 -12.03
N GLU A 164 29.53 -2.53 -13.27
CA GLU A 164 30.29 -2.01 -14.41
C GLU A 164 29.60 -0.78 -15.01
N GLU A 165 28.27 -0.77 -15.01
CA GLU A 165 27.44 0.30 -15.57
C GLU A 165 26.39 0.74 -14.54
N PRO A 166 26.78 1.53 -13.52
CA PRO A 166 25.83 2.09 -12.56
C PRO A 166 24.91 3.10 -13.29
N TYR A 167 23.65 3.14 -12.88
CA TYR A 167 22.64 3.99 -13.52
C TYR A 167 23.02 5.49 -13.56
N GLY A 168 23.74 5.95 -12.55
CA GLY A 168 24.21 7.33 -12.49
C GLY A 168 23.13 8.33 -12.04
N ARG A 169 23.23 9.56 -12.54
CA ARG A 169 22.34 10.66 -12.12
C ARG A 169 21.10 10.74 -13.01
N SER A 170 19.95 10.97 -12.38
CA SER A 170 18.71 11.32 -13.07
C SER A 170 18.80 12.70 -13.75
N PRO A 171 17.87 13.06 -14.68
CA PRO A 171 17.88 14.36 -15.36
C PRO A 171 17.88 15.58 -14.45
N HIS A 172 17.38 15.48 -13.21
CA HIS A 172 17.43 16.55 -12.20
C HIS A 172 18.70 16.52 -11.34
N GLY A 173 19.72 15.74 -11.73
CA GLY A 173 21.07 15.77 -11.19
C GLY A 173 21.30 14.97 -9.90
N ARG A 174 20.32 14.23 -9.41
CA ARG A 174 20.42 13.38 -8.21
C ARG A 174 20.64 11.93 -8.59
N SER A 175 21.55 11.24 -7.87
CA SER A 175 21.58 9.79 -7.87
C SER A 175 20.56 9.26 -6.87
N TRP A 176 19.82 8.22 -7.25
CA TRP A 176 18.89 7.51 -6.37
C TRP A 176 19.57 6.34 -5.63
N GLY A 177 20.87 6.17 -5.85
CA GLY A 177 21.66 5.05 -5.37
C GLY A 177 22.10 4.15 -6.53
N GLU A 178 23.11 3.31 -6.25
CA GLU A 178 23.82 2.54 -7.28
C GLU A 178 23.91 1.06 -6.90
N ILE A 179 22.92 0.56 -6.13
CA ILE A 179 22.88 -0.87 -5.77
C ILE A 179 22.76 -1.68 -7.07
N PRO A 180 23.66 -2.64 -7.33
CA PRO A 180 23.53 -3.53 -8.48
C PRO A 180 22.22 -4.33 -8.40
N TRP A 181 21.56 -4.57 -9.53
CA TRP A 181 20.25 -5.23 -9.54
C TRP A 181 20.31 -6.65 -8.94
N GLN A 182 21.44 -7.35 -9.06
CA GLN A 182 21.64 -8.68 -8.46
C GLN A 182 21.56 -8.64 -6.93
N GLU A 183 22.10 -7.60 -6.31
CA GLU A 183 22.02 -7.37 -4.86
C GLU A 183 20.62 -6.89 -4.48
N ALA A 184 20.07 -5.94 -5.25
CA ALA A 184 18.74 -5.41 -5.04
C ALA A 184 17.65 -6.50 -5.08
N ALA A 185 17.80 -7.50 -5.94
CA ALA A 185 16.90 -8.66 -6.02
C ALA A 185 16.91 -9.57 -4.79
N GLN A 186 17.92 -9.43 -3.91
CA GLN A 186 18.06 -10.21 -2.67
C GLN A 186 17.69 -9.43 -1.42
N LEU A 187 17.26 -8.17 -1.56
CA LEU A 187 16.86 -7.36 -0.41
C LEU A 187 15.66 -7.98 0.32
N PRO A 188 15.66 -7.97 1.65
CA PRO A 188 14.71 -8.74 2.46
C PRO A 188 13.27 -8.21 2.39
N GLY A 189 13.06 -6.94 2.05
CA GLY A 189 11.74 -6.32 1.99
C GLY A 189 10.81 -7.00 1.00
N SER A 190 11.31 -7.49 -0.15
CA SER A 190 10.50 -8.21 -1.13
C SER A 190 9.85 -9.46 -0.54
N ARG A 191 10.65 -10.25 0.22
CA ARG A 191 10.14 -11.43 0.92
C ARG A 191 9.15 -11.04 2.01
N GLN A 192 9.46 -10.03 2.82
CA GLN A 192 8.64 -9.63 3.96
C GLN A 192 7.30 -9.02 3.54
N VAL A 193 7.26 -8.20 2.50
CA VAL A 193 6.01 -7.75 1.87
C VAL A 193 5.24 -8.93 1.28
N GLY A 194 5.92 -9.88 0.65
CA GLY A 194 5.31 -11.13 0.17
C GLY A 194 4.67 -11.95 1.28
N LEU A 195 5.32 -12.05 2.47
CA LEU A 195 4.75 -12.69 3.67
C LEU A 195 3.49 -11.93 4.13
N GLY A 196 3.52 -10.60 4.13
CA GLY A 196 2.35 -9.78 4.43
C GLY A 196 1.17 -10.05 3.49
N GLY A 197 1.44 -10.11 2.18
CA GLY A 197 0.43 -10.46 1.19
C GLY A 197 -0.12 -11.90 1.37
N GLN A 198 0.71 -12.85 1.78
CA GLN A 198 0.25 -14.21 2.11
C GLN A 198 -0.59 -14.21 3.38
N PHE A 199 -0.19 -13.45 4.40
CA PHE A 199 -0.91 -13.31 5.66
C PHE A 199 -2.32 -12.76 5.45
N ILE A 200 -2.47 -11.63 4.77
CA ILE A 200 -3.77 -11.00 4.53
C ILE A 200 -4.71 -11.94 3.76
N ARG A 201 -4.20 -12.73 2.80
CA ARG A 201 -5.01 -13.70 2.05
C ARG A 201 -5.45 -14.93 2.84
N ARG A 202 -5.06 -15.08 4.10
CA ARG A 202 -5.64 -16.10 5.00
C ARG A 202 -7.08 -15.77 5.39
N PHE A 203 -7.51 -14.51 5.20
CA PHE A 203 -8.78 -13.95 5.66
C PHE A 203 -9.59 -13.43 4.47
N PRO A 204 -10.91 -13.22 4.63
CA PRO A 204 -11.73 -12.50 3.64
C PRO A 204 -11.38 -10.99 3.68
N TRP A 205 -10.19 -10.66 3.20
CA TRP A 205 -9.58 -9.33 3.31
C TRP A 205 -10.42 -8.22 2.68
N TRP A 206 -11.28 -8.54 1.73
CA TRP A 206 -12.22 -7.62 1.09
C TRP A 206 -13.41 -7.23 1.99
N GLU A 207 -13.57 -7.89 3.14
CA GLU A 207 -14.60 -7.61 4.16
C GLU A 207 -13.99 -6.89 5.37
N LEU A 208 -12.68 -6.69 5.40
CA LEU A 208 -12.01 -6.01 6.52
C LEU A 208 -12.39 -4.53 6.55
N GLU A 209 -12.89 -4.08 7.70
CA GLU A 209 -13.20 -2.69 7.97
C GLU A 209 -12.14 -2.07 8.89
N PRO A 210 -11.68 -0.83 8.63
CA PRO A 210 -10.85 -0.08 9.58
C PRO A 210 -11.59 0.14 10.92
N ARG A 211 -10.96 -0.26 12.02
CA ARG A 211 -11.56 -0.23 13.36
C ARG A 211 -10.59 0.41 14.39
N PRO A 212 -10.33 1.72 14.29
CA PRO A 212 -9.47 2.43 15.24
C PRO A 212 -10.02 2.41 16.66
N ASP A 213 -11.34 2.21 16.81
CA ASP A 213 -12.07 2.11 18.07
C ASP A 213 -11.82 0.81 18.84
N TRP A 214 -11.11 -0.17 18.26
CA TRP A 214 -10.87 -1.47 18.89
C TRP A 214 -9.57 -1.59 19.67
N ILE A 215 -8.74 -0.56 19.66
CA ILE A 215 -7.47 -0.53 20.40
C ILE A 215 -7.29 0.78 21.14
N ARG A 216 -6.80 0.68 22.38
CA ARG A 216 -6.35 1.81 23.20
C ARG A 216 -4.87 1.64 23.51
N CYS A 217 -4.07 2.65 23.25
CA CYS A 217 -2.64 2.67 23.52
C CYS A 217 -2.25 3.85 24.41
N GLU A 218 -1.11 3.72 25.09
CA GLU A 218 -0.48 4.84 25.74
C GLU A 218 0.93 5.08 25.14
N PRO A 219 1.24 6.25 24.60
CA PRO A 219 0.34 7.40 24.48
C PRO A 219 -0.89 7.10 23.61
N ASP A 220 -1.95 7.90 23.77
CA ASP A 220 -3.18 7.75 22.96
C ASP A 220 -2.90 8.08 21.50
N TRP A 221 -2.69 7.07 20.69
CA TRP A 221 -2.47 7.18 19.24
C TRP A 221 -3.82 7.32 18.55
N THR A 222 -4.24 8.54 18.30
CA THR A 222 -5.48 8.78 17.56
C THR A 222 -5.23 8.90 16.06
N TRP A 223 -6.25 8.63 15.26
CA TRP A 223 -6.18 8.78 13.80
C TRP A 223 -6.11 10.25 13.36
N ASP A 224 -6.40 11.18 14.25
CA ASP A 224 -6.33 12.63 14.01
C ASP A 224 -4.92 13.22 14.20
N TRP A 225 -3.97 12.41 14.60
CA TRP A 225 -2.58 12.86 14.76
C TRP A 225 -1.94 13.15 13.40
N PRO A 226 -0.95 14.08 13.33
CA PRO A 226 -0.17 14.28 12.12
C PRO A 226 0.42 12.98 11.59
N ALA A 227 0.45 12.81 10.26
CA ALA A 227 0.84 11.55 9.63
C ALA A 227 2.26 11.07 10.02
N ASP A 228 3.18 11.98 10.31
CA ASP A 228 4.54 11.68 10.77
C ASP A 228 4.60 11.06 12.18
N VAL A 229 3.53 11.20 12.98
CA VAL A 229 3.37 10.56 14.29
C VAL A 229 2.54 9.29 14.15
N VAL A 230 1.50 9.32 13.35
CA VAL A 230 0.58 8.18 13.10
C VAL A 230 1.30 6.94 12.56
N ILE A 231 2.45 7.08 11.89
CA ILE A 231 3.25 5.95 11.40
C ILE A 231 3.70 4.97 12.50
N TYR A 232 3.75 5.41 13.76
CA TYR A 232 4.15 4.58 14.90
C TYR A 232 2.95 4.08 15.70
N GLY A 233 1.76 4.58 15.42
CA GLY A 233 0.52 4.13 16.05
C GLY A 233 0.02 2.81 15.47
N PRO A 234 -0.73 2.03 16.25
CA PRO A 234 -1.35 0.80 15.79
C PRO A 234 -2.41 1.08 14.72
N VAL A 235 -2.59 0.10 13.83
CA VAL A 235 -3.67 0.10 12.85
C VAL A 235 -4.50 -1.15 13.06
N CYS A 236 -5.80 -0.98 13.28
CA CYS A 236 -6.73 -2.07 13.52
C CYS A 236 -7.76 -2.19 12.40
N VAL A 237 -7.95 -3.43 11.94
CA VAL A 237 -9.01 -3.80 11.01
C VAL A 237 -9.69 -5.09 11.48
N GLY A 238 -10.87 -5.36 10.99
CA GLY A 238 -11.50 -6.64 11.26
C GLY A 238 -12.92 -6.78 10.72
N ILE A 239 -13.52 -7.90 11.08
CA ILE A 239 -14.92 -8.25 10.82
C ILE A 239 -15.57 -8.44 12.17
N PRO A 240 -16.57 -7.63 12.56
CA PRO A 240 -17.22 -7.72 13.87
C PRO A 240 -17.63 -9.16 14.18
N ARG A 241 -17.37 -9.60 15.40
CA ARG A 241 -17.68 -10.94 15.93
C ARG A 241 -16.92 -12.11 15.30
N GLN A 242 -15.99 -11.86 14.36
CA GLN A 242 -15.26 -12.91 13.64
C GLN A 242 -13.74 -12.75 13.72
N LEU A 243 -13.25 -11.55 13.43
CA LEU A 243 -11.82 -11.33 13.22
C LEU A 243 -11.41 -9.93 13.66
N ARG A 244 -10.29 -9.83 14.37
CA ARG A 244 -9.60 -8.57 14.66
C ARG A 244 -8.13 -8.73 14.32
N ILE A 245 -7.57 -7.81 13.55
CA ILE A 245 -6.16 -7.76 13.19
C ILE A 245 -5.63 -6.40 13.58
N VAL A 246 -4.56 -6.38 14.37
CA VAL A 246 -3.92 -5.14 14.81
C VAL A 246 -2.46 -5.17 14.40
N TYR A 247 -2.06 -4.27 13.50
CA TYR A 247 -0.66 -4.02 13.21
C TYR A 247 -0.09 -3.04 14.22
N MET A 248 0.97 -3.41 14.86
CA MET A 248 1.71 -2.62 15.84
C MET A 248 3.10 -2.33 15.29
N PRO A 249 3.34 -1.12 14.76
CA PRO A 249 4.65 -0.74 14.20
C PRO A 249 5.79 -0.77 15.20
N MET A 250 5.46 -0.55 16.47
CA MET A 250 6.41 -0.62 17.59
C MET A 250 5.71 -1.22 18.79
N VAL A 251 6.23 -2.33 19.29
CA VAL A 251 5.65 -3.00 20.47
C VAL A 251 6.53 -2.76 21.69
N TRP A 252 6.36 -1.62 22.33
CA TRP A 252 6.99 -1.30 23.63
C TRP A 252 6.03 -1.63 24.78
N THR A 253 4.78 -1.26 24.60
CA THR A 253 3.65 -1.72 25.38
C THR A 253 2.58 -2.21 24.40
N PRO A 254 2.07 -3.43 24.54
CA PRO A 254 0.96 -3.85 23.71
C PRO A 254 -0.23 -2.97 24.09
N GLY A 255 -0.95 -2.48 23.09
CA GLY A 255 -2.19 -1.77 23.34
C GLY A 255 -3.23 -2.70 24.01
N THR A 256 -4.19 -2.12 24.67
CA THR A 256 -5.36 -2.85 25.18
C THR A 256 -6.39 -2.96 24.08
N ILE A 257 -6.79 -4.18 23.74
CA ILE A 257 -7.90 -4.42 22.84
C ILE A 257 -9.18 -4.15 23.62
N VAL A 258 -10.04 -3.30 23.08
CA VAL A 258 -11.26 -2.84 23.72
C VAL A 258 -12.49 -3.18 22.89
N ALA A 259 -13.68 -2.98 23.45
CA ALA A 259 -14.95 -3.29 22.80
C ALA A 259 -15.00 -4.73 22.25
N ILE A 260 -14.45 -5.69 23.00
CA ILE A 260 -14.56 -7.11 22.66
C ILE A 260 -15.97 -7.56 23.00
N GLU A 261 -16.61 -8.28 22.09
CA GLU A 261 -17.98 -8.78 22.25
C GLU A 261 -18.03 -9.83 23.39
N PRO A 262 -18.88 -9.61 24.44
CA PRO A 262 -18.85 -10.44 25.65
C PRO A 262 -19.40 -11.86 25.44
N ASP A 263 -20.15 -12.06 24.35
CA ASP A 263 -20.77 -13.33 23.97
C ASP A 263 -20.00 -14.08 22.88
N VAL A 264 -18.81 -13.59 22.50
CA VAL A 264 -17.94 -14.24 21.51
C VAL A 264 -16.64 -14.69 22.17
N SER A 265 -16.30 -15.96 21.98
CA SER A 265 -15.01 -16.49 22.42
C SER A 265 -13.97 -16.34 21.33
N TYR A 266 -12.80 -15.81 21.67
CA TYR A 266 -11.68 -15.61 20.76
C TYR A 266 -10.46 -16.42 21.17
N THR A 267 -9.68 -16.84 20.16
CA THR A 267 -8.27 -17.22 20.32
C THR A 267 -7.38 -16.19 19.68
N ALA A 268 -6.18 -16.00 20.22
CA ALA A 268 -5.23 -15.02 19.71
C ALA A 268 -3.87 -15.62 19.40
N TYR A 269 -3.18 -15.00 18.47
CA TYR A 269 -1.77 -15.26 18.15
C TYR A 269 -1.07 -14.00 17.64
N TRP A 270 0.26 -13.97 17.80
CA TRP A 270 1.11 -13.01 17.12
C TRP A 270 1.55 -13.57 15.78
N PHE A 271 1.53 -12.74 14.74
CA PHE A 271 2.19 -13.01 13.48
C PHE A 271 3.45 -12.15 13.36
N ASP A 272 4.57 -12.79 13.11
CA ASP A 272 5.86 -12.15 12.87
C ASP A 272 5.99 -11.77 11.38
N PRO A 273 5.93 -10.49 11.00
CA PRO A 273 6.02 -10.06 9.61
C PRO A 273 7.42 -10.21 9.01
N CYS A 274 8.44 -10.41 9.85
CA CYS A 274 9.83 -10.62 9.40
C CYS A 274 10.07 -12.06 8.94
N THR A 275 9.47 -13.02 9.62
CA THR A 275 9.72 -14.46 9.39
C THR A 275 8.51 -15.20 8.82
N GLY A 276 7.30 -14.69 9.00
CA GLY A 276 6.03 -15.30 8.61
C GLY A 276 5.53 -16.35 9.59
N LYS A 277 6.07 -16.39 10.82
CA LYS A 277 5.68 -17.34 11.86
C LYS A 277 4.53 -16.82 12.69
N ASP A 278 3.63 -17.73 13.06
CA ASP A 278 2.61 -17.51 14.07
C ASP A 278 3.16 -17.94 15.43
N ILE A 279 2.88 -17.15 16.47
CA ILE A 279 3.19 -17.45 17.87
C ILE A 279 1.86 -17.49 18.63
N ASP A 280 1.45 -18.68 19.03
CA ASP A 280 0.17 -18.89 19.72
C ASP A 280 0.17 -18.20 21.08
N ILE A 281 -0.94 -17.52 21.38
CA ILE A 281 -1.24 -16.93 22.69
C ILE A 281 -2.31 -17.77 23.41
N GLY A 282 -3.23 -18.35 22.64
CA GLY A 282 -4.33 -19.15 23.16
C GLY A 282 -5.62 -18.35 23.36
N PRO A 283 -6.51 -18.82 24.29
CA PRO A 283 -7.79 -18.17 24.56
C PRO A 283 -7.65 -16.75 25.06
N VAL A 284 -8.54 -15.86 24.61
CA VAL A 284 -8.61 -14.46 25.07
C VAL A 284 -9.48 -14.37 26.32
N GLU A 285 -8.90 -13.97 27.44
CA GLU A 285 -9.60 -13.77 28.70
C GLU A 285 -10.10 -12.32 28.80
N VAL A 286 -11.33 -12.10 28.34
CA VAL A 286 -11.94 -10.76 28.27
C VAL A 286 -12.41 -10.35 29.66
N SER A 287 -12.08 -9.15 30.12
CA SER A 287 -12.58 -8.57 31.36
C SER A 287 -14.07 -8.20 31.27
N ASP A 288 -14.69 -7.93 32.40
CA ASP A 288 -16.09 -7.45 32.47
C ASP A 288 -16.31 -6.13 31.70
N ALA A 289 -15.23 -5.36 31.46
CA ALA A 289 -15.26 -4.14 30.68
C ALA A 289 -15.15 -4.36 29.16
N GLY A 290 -15.04 -5.62 28.68
CA GLY A 290 -14.85 -5.92 27.29
C GLY A 290 -13.41 -5.64 26.81
N GLU A 291 -12.43 -5.78 27.70
CA GLU A 291 -11.03 -5.42 27.43
C GLU A 291 -10.08 -6.60 27.63
N TRP A 292 -9.01 -6.61 26.86
CA TRP A 292 -7.92 -7.56 27.00
C TRP A 292 -6.59 -6.96 26.56
N THR A 293 -5.54 -7.17 27.35
CA THR A 293 -4.17 -6.76 27.01
C THR A 293 -3.35 -8.01 26.68
N PRO A 294 -2.85 -8.15 25.45
CA PRO A 294 -2.05 -9.30 25.07
C PRO A 294 -0.68 -9.29 25.76
N PRO A 295 -0.05 -10.46 25.96
CA PRO A 295 1.33 -10.52 26.40
C PRO A 295 2.25 -9.93 25.31
N LEU A 296 3.39 -9.38 25.71
CA LEU A 296 4.39 -8.88 24.76
C LEU A 296 4.93 -10.03 23.88
N PRO A 297 5.11 -9.81 22.56
CA PRO A 297 5.89 -10.72 21.73
C PRO A 297 7.38 -10.69 22.14
N GLY A 298 8.10 -11.75 21.83
CA GLY A 298 9.47 -11.93 22.36
C GLY A 298 10.56 -11.02 21.77
N GLU A 299 10.30 -10.36 20.63
CA GLU A 299 11.28 -9.54 19.91
C GLU A 299 10.78 -8.12 19.70
N CYS A 300 11.73 -7.16 19.68
CA CYS A 300 11.44 -5.74 19.58
C CYS A 300 11.45 -5.28 18.11
N HIS A 301 10.37 -5.55 17.39
CA HIS A 301 10.09 -5.04 16.04
C HIS A 301 8.57 -4.85 15.87
N ASP A 302 8.10 -4.65 14.65
CA ASP A 302 6.66 -4.58 14.33
C ASP A 302 6.01 -5.96 14.35
N TRP A 303 4.77 -6.04 14.80
CA TRP A 303 4.00 -7.28 14.94
C TRP A 303 2.55 -7.11 14.50
N LEU A 304 1.90 -8.23 14.14
CA LEU A 304 0.45 -8.26 13.99
C LEU A 304 -0.15 -9.17 15.05
N LEU A 305 -1.08 -8.62 15.80
CA LEU A 305 -1.95 -9.38 16.71
C LEU A 305 -3.20 -9.79 15.94
N VAL A 306 -3.57 -11.05 16.07
CA VAL A 306 -4.78 -11.58 15.44
C VAL A 306 -5.65 -12.23 16.50
N LEU A 307 -6.94 -11.85 16.54
CA LEU A 307 -7.98 -12.52 17.30
C LEU A 307 -8.98 -13.13 16.32
N THR A 308 -9.22 -14.43 16.44
CA THR A 308 -10.21 -15.14 15.63
C THR A 308 -11.28 -15.75 16.54
N SER A 309 -12.56 -15.58 16.15
CA SER A 309 -13.65 -16.24 16.84
C SER A 309 -13.50 -17.76 16.76
N THR A 310 -13.78 -18.44 17.88
CA THR A 310 -13.83 -19.91 17.94
C THR A 310 -15.16 -20.45 17.44
N GLU A 311 -16.17 -19.61 17.23
CA GLU A 311 -17.45 -19.99 16.66
C GLU A 311 -17.27 -20.18 15.15
N THR A 312 -17.56 -21.38 14.66
CA THR A 312 -17.63 -21.66 13.21
C THR A 312 -18.71 -20.77 12.59
N ALA A 313 -18.34 -19.97 11.60
CA ALA A 313 -19.34 -19.28 10.77
C ALA A 313 -20.29 -20.35 10.20
N SER A 314 -21.54 -20.29 10.65
CA SER A 314 -22.62 -21.20 10.23
C SER A 314 -23.11 -20.84 8.83
#